data_517faefd0698e44d4d91856ec3235375
#
_entry.id   517faefd0698e44d4d91856ec3235375
#
_cell.length_a   1.000
_cell.length_b   1.000
_cell.length_c   1.000
_cell.angle_alpha   90.00
_cell.angle_beta   90.00
_cell.angle_gamma   90.00
#
_symmetry.space_group_name_H-M   'P 1'
#
loop_
_entity.id
_entity.type
_entity.pdbx_description
1 polymer ?
#
loop_
_entity_poly.entity_id
_entity_poly.type
_entity_poly.pdbx_seq_one_letter_code
_entity_poly.pdbx_strand_id
1 'polypeptide(L)'
;MPMVEDYSPLTDFERDAIGEISNIAMARAANSLRQMVEHEVLLSVPAVDILTQEAAAAIVDKPNNSALVAIRQDFSGHMSGRALLIFPEANSLELVRAIAGPTLSLDDIVTLEDEALAETGNIILNSWVATIANLLKRGLRMSLPVVVRGHGRNLFAEQDRPESLILFLHIRFEISNKEIRGYVALLMDIPSIDHLRALIADYVSHVTGSNSSDQGS
;
A
#
# COMPACT_ATOMS: atom_id res chain seq x y z
N MET A 1 21.16 1.11 19.23
CA MET A 1 20.07 1.09 18.26
C MET A 1 20.13 -0.26 17.56
N PRO A 2 19.07 -1.05 17.48
CA PRO A 2 19.12 -2.32 16.75
C PRO A 2 19.43 -2.03 15.29
N MET A 3 20.35 -2.78 14.72
CA MET A 3 20.64 -2.75 13.28
C MET A 3 19.45 -3.37 12.53
N VAL A 4 19.20 -2.95 11.30
CA VAL A 4 18.11 -3.49 10.46
C VAL A 4 18.18 -5.02 10.30
N GLU A 5 19.40 -5.58 10.36
CA GLU A 5 19.65 -7.03 10.32
C GLU A 5 19.13 -7.81 11.55
N ASP A 6 18.94 -7.12 12.68
CA ASP A 6 18.44 -7.72 13.94
C ASP A 6 16.91 -7.58 14.11
N TYR A 7 16.21 -6.98 13.11
CA TYR A 7 14.77 -6.77 13.24
C TYR A 7 14.00 -8.07 13.01
N SER A 8 13.20 -8.45 14.01
CA SER A 8 12.42 -9.69 13.98
C SER A 8 11.34 -9.65 12.89
N PRO A 9 11.21 -10.69 12.06
CA PRO A 9 10.14 -10.78 11.07
C PRO A 9 8.76 -10.75 11.75
N LEU A 10 7.71 -10.50 10.95
CA LEU A 10 6.33 -10.64 11.44
C LEU A 10 6.08 -12.07 11.88
N THR A 11 5.44 -12.22 13.03
CA THR A 11 4.82 -13.49 13.41
C THR A 11 3.65 -13.80 12.46
N ASP A 12 3.24 -15.06 12.36
CA ASP A 12 2.09 -15.44 11.51
C ASP A 12 0.84 -14.68 11.94
N PHE A 13 0.66 -14.51 13.26
CA PHE A 13 -0.45 -13.76 13.82
C PHE A 13 -0.43 -12.25 13.43
N GLU A 14 0.72 -11.59 13.50
CA GLU A 14 0.86 -10.19 13.06
C GLU A 14 0.60 -10.06 11.55
N ARG A 15 1.10 -11.02 10.77
CA ARG A 15 0.90 -11.05 9.31
C ARG A 15 -0.58 -11.18 8.96
N ASP A 16 -1.29 -12.09 9.60
CA ASP A 16 -2.73 -12.30 9.39
C ASP A 16 -3.53 -11.05 9.79
N ALA A 17 -3.22 -10.46 10.94
CA ALA A 17 -3.90 -9.25 11.41
C ALA A 17 -3.66 -8.04 10.51
N ILE A 18 -2.42 -7.81 10.06
CA ILE A 18 -2.11 -6.73 9.11
C ILE A 18 -2.79 -7.00 7.76
N GLY A 19 -2.79 -8.25 7.31
CA GLY A 19 -3.47 -8.67 6.09
C GLY A 19 -4.96 -8.34 6.13
N GLU A 20 -5.64 -8.68 7.23
CA GLU A 20 -7.07 -8.40 7.40
C GLU A 20 -7.36 -6.89 7.45
N ILE A 21 -6.60 -6.14 8.23
CA ILE A 21 -6.71 -4.66 8.29
C ILE A 21 -6.48 -4.06 6.90
N SER A 22 -5.49 -4.56 6.17
CA SER A 22 -5.19 -4.10 4.82
C SER A 22 -6.30 -4.44 3.82
N ASN A 23 -6.92 -5.61 3.93
CA ASN A 23 -8.07 -5.98 3.10
C ASN A 23 -9.28 -5.08 3.38
N ILE A 24 -9.53 -4.71 4.64
CA ILE A 24 -10.57 -3.73 4.99
C ILE A 24 -10.28 -2.37 4.33
N ALA A 25 -9.03 -1.92 4.35
CA ALA A 25 -8.62 -0.68 3.71
C ALA A 25 -8.79 -0.76 2.18
N MET A 26 -8.39 -1.87 1.57
CA MET A 26 -8.52 -2.10 0.13
C MET A 26 -9.98 -2.18 -0.32
N ALA A 27 -10.87 -2.76 0.48
CA ALA A 27 -12.31 -2.76 0.20
C ALA A 27 -12.89 -1.34 0.16
N ARG A 28 -12.43 -0.45 1.05
CA ARG A 28 -12.81 0.97 1.04
C ARG A 28 -12.28 1.68 -0.20
N ALA A 29 -11.01 1.45 -0.55
CA ALA A 29 -10.39 1.99 -1.76
C ALA A 29 -11.13 1.54 -3.01
N ALA A 30 -11.43 0.24 -3.13
CA ALA A 30 -12.18 -0.32 -4.24
C ALA A 30 -13.56 0.33 -4.40
N ASN A 31 -14.27 0.56 -3.28
CA ASN A 31 -15.56 1.24 -3.31
C ASN A 31 -15.46 2.70 -3.79
N SER A 32 -14.40 3.42 -3.38
CA SER A 32 -14.15 4.79 -3.84
C SER A 32 -13.79 4.83 -5.32
N LEU A 33 -12.91 3.93 -5.77
CA LEU A 33 -12.54 3.81 -7.18
C LEU A 33 -13.75 3.45 -8.05
N ARG A 34 -14.62 2.55 -7.60
CA ARG A 34 -15.85 2.17 -8.33
C ARG A 34 -16.79 3.36 -8.54
N GLN A 35 -16.76 4.37 -7.68
CA GLN A 35 -17.54 5.59 -7.89
C GLN A 35 -16.97 6.50 -8.98
N MET A 36 -15.69 6.35 -9.33
CA MET A 36 -15.02 7.10 -10.39
C MET A 36 -15.13 6.40 -11.74
N VAL A 37 -15.20 5.06 -11.72
CA VAL A 37 -15.23 4.25 -12.94
C VAL A 37 -16.57 3.53 -13.04
N GLU A 38 -17.06 3.30 -14.28
CA GLU A 38 -18.32 2.58 -14.51
C GLU A 38 -18.15 1.04 -14.49
N HIS A 39 -17.12 0.56 -13.78
CA HIS A 39 -16.76 -0.86 -13.76
C HIS A 39 -16.57 -1.36 -12.31
N GLU A 40 -16.69 -2.68 -12.16
CA GLU A 40 -16.33 -3.32 -10.89
C GLU A 40 -14.84 -3.24 -10.66
N VAL A 41 -14.47 -2.85 -9.44
CA VAL A 41 -13.08 -2.79 -8.97
C VAL A 41 -12.95 -3.70 -7.78
N LEU A 42 -12.01 -4.63 -7.83
CA LEU A 42 -11.65 -5.50 -6.72
C LEU A 42 -10.18 -5.25 -6.33
N LEU A 43 -9.96 -5.11 -5.03
CA LEU A 43 -8.64 -4.96 -4.45
C LEU A 43 -8.47 -5.97 -3.31
N SER A 44 -7.34 -6.67 -3.28
CA SER A 44 -7.02 -7.59 -2.20
C SER A 44 -5.52 -7.58 -1.87
N VAL A 45 -5.19 -8.03 -0.65
CA VAL A 45 -3.81 -8.13 -0.14
C VAL A 45 -3.54 -9.59 0.21
N PRO A 46 -3.02 -10.39 -0.73
CA PRO A 46 -2.75 -11.81 -0.51
C PRO A 46 -1.54 -12.09 0.39
N ALA A 47 -0.62 -11.15 0.55
CA ALA A 47 0.57 -11.35 1.38
C ALA A 47 1.11 -10.02 1.93
N VAL A 48 1.71 -10.11 3.13
CA VAL A 48 2.31 -8.99 3.86
C VAL A 48 3.64 -9.43 4.46
N ASP A 49 4.69 -8.61 4.32
CA ASP A 49 6.01 -8.86 4.89
C ASP A 49 6.66 -7.57 5.41
N ILE A 50 7.64 -7.70 6.31
CA ILE A 50 8.58 -6.61 6.63
C ILE A 50 9.92 -6.94 5.98
N LEU A 51 10.42 -6.04 5.18
CA LEU A 51 11.59 -6.23 4.33
C LEU A 51 12.59 -5.08 4.49
N THR A 52 13.86 -5.35 4.16
CA THR A 52 14.83 -4.29 3.88
C THR A 52 14.56 -3.65 2.52
N GLN A 53 15.15 -2.48 2.28
CA GLN A 53 15.02 -1.77 1.00
C GLN A 53 15.57 -2.62 -0.17
N GLU A 54 16.69 -3.33 0.04
CA GLU A 54 17.31 -4.22 -0.95
C GLU A 54 16.42 -5.42 -1.27
N ALA A 55 15.82 -6.03 -0.25
CA ALA A 55 14.92 -7.17 -0.44
C ALA A 55 13.66 -6.77 -1.20
N ALA A 56 13.05 -5.64 -0.84
CA ALA A 56 11.89 -5.10 -1.54
C ALA A 56 12.22 -4.74 -3.00
N ALA A 57 13.35 -4.06 -3.24
CA ALA A 57 13.82 -3.74 -4.59
C ALA A 57 14.00 -5.01 -5.43
N ALA A 58 14.63 -6.05 -4.86
CA ALA A 58 14.83 -7.32 -5.55
C ALA A 58 13.51 -8.04 -5.90
N ILE A 59 12.44 -7.85 -5.11
CA ILE A 59 11.12 -8.42 -5.40
C ILE A 59 10.47 -7.70 -6.56
N VAL A 60 10.43 -6.36 -6.55
CA VAL A 60 9.73 -5.58 -7.58
C VAL A 60 10.47 -5.58 -8.92
N ASP A 61 11.81 -5.70 -8.92
CA ASP A 61 12.64 -5.77 -10.13
C ASP A 61 12.66 -7.15 -10.79
N LYS A 62 12.28 -8.23 -10.07
CA LYS A 62 12.32 -9.61 -10.56
C LYS A 62 11.58 -9.89 -11.88
N PRO A 63 10.40 -9.34 -12.17
CA PRO A 63 9.74 -9.58 -13.43
C PRO A 63 10.45 -8.82 -14.56
N ASN A 64 11.42 -9.47 -15.23
CA ASN A 64 12.07 -9.01 -16.47
C ASN A 64 12.83 -7.68 -16.41
N ASN A 65 13.19 -7.18 -15.23
CA ASN A 65 13.81 -5.87 -15.05
C ASN A 65 13.07 -4.75 -15.82
N SER A 66 11.75 -4.85 -15.88
CA SER A 66 10.88 -3.85 -16.53
C SER A 66 10.83 -2.58 -15.71
N ALA A 67 10.64 -1.45 -16.38
CA ALA A 67 10.40 -0.19 -15.72
C ALA A 67 9.13 -0.26 -14.86
N LEU A 68 9.18 0.40 -13.70
CA LEU A 68 8.10 0.48 -12.75
C LEU A 68 7.56 1.91 -12.72
N VAL A 69 6.27 2.03 -12.48
CA VAL A 69 5.64 3.27 -12.07
C VAL A 69 5.22 3.15 -10.61
N ALA A 70 5.45 4.20 -9.86
CA ALA A 70 5.00 4.27 -8.46
C ALA A 70 4.33 5.61 -8.18
N ILE A 71 3.28 5.57 -7.40
CA ILE A 71 2.67 6.76 -6.80
C ILE A 71 3.19 6.86 -5.39
N ARG A 72 3.83 7.99 -5.09
CA ARG A 72 4.50 8.28 -3.82
C ARG A 72 3.75 9.33 -3.04
N GLN A 73 3.55 9.08 -1.76
CA GLN A 73 3.05 10.04 -0.78
C GLN A 73 3.82 9.89 0.54
N ASP A 74 4.22 10.99 1.15
CA ASP A 74 4.76 10.97 2.50
C ASP A 74 3.61 11.08 3.51
N PHE A 75 3.73 10.38 4.64
CA PHE A 75 2.79 10.48 5.74
C PHE A 75 3.51 10.91 7.02
N SER A 76 2.79 11.63 7.87
CA SER A 76 3.33 12.19 9.10
C SER A 76 2.25 12.29 10.19
N GLY A 77 2.70 12.33 11.44
CA GLY A 77 1.85 12.42 12.62
C GLY A 77 2.39 11.54 13.74
N HIS A 78 1.57 10.65 14.28
CA HIS A 78 2.00 9.71 15.32
C HIS A 78 3.01 8.67 14.80
N MET A 79 2.93 8.36 13.53
CA MET A 79 3.92 7.63 12.75
C MET A 79 4.31 8.47 11.54
N SER A 80 5.48 8.23 10.99
CA SER A 80 5.96 8.92 9.81
C SER A 80 6.62 7.96 8.84
N GLY A 81 6.53 8.27 7.56
CA GLY A 81 7.13 7.45 6.53
C GLY A 81 6.73 7.87 5.13
N ARG A 82 7.01 6.99 4.20
CA ARG A 82 6.68 7.11 2.78
C ARG A 82 5.85 5.92 2.33
N ALA A 83 4.75 6.19 1.68
CA ALA A 83 3.89 5.19 1.06
C ALA A 83 4.11 5.19 -0.45
N LEU A 84 4.26 4.02 -1.04
CA LEU A 84 4.39 3.80 -2.47
C LEU A 84 3.32 2.80 -2.93
N LEU A 85 2.58 3.13 -3.98
CA LEU A 85 1.82 2.16 -4.77
C LEU A 85 2.63 1.89 -6.04
N ILE A 86 3.04 0.64 -6.27
CA ILE A 86 4.00 0.27 -7.30
C ILE A 86 3.40 -0.79 -8.20
N PHE A 87 3.57 -0.65 -9.51
CA PHE A 87 3.25 -1.67 -10.51
C PHE A 87 4.13 -1.55 -11.77
N PRO A 88 4.17 -2.58 -12.64
CA PRO A 88 4.89 -2.50 -13.90
C PRO A 88 4.36 -1.35 -14.77
N GLU A 89 5.26 -0.54 -15.33
CA GLU A 89 4.89 0.61 -16.17
C GLU A 89 4.02 0.17 -17.38
N ALA A 90 4.26 -1.03 -17.91
CA ALA A 90 3.44 -1.58 -18.98
C ALA A 90 1.94 -1.68 -18.63
N ASN A 91 1.60 -1.71 -17.34
CA ASN A 91 0.22 -1.79 -16.86
C ASN A 91 -0.41 -0.40 -16.60
N SER A 92 0.39 0.67 -16.61
CA SER A 92 -0.12 2.02 -16.29
C SER A 92 -1.19 2.49 -17.27
N LEU A 93 -0.92 2.38 -18.57
CA LEU A 93 -1.89 2.75 -19.60
C LEU A 93 -3.16 1.87 -19.57
N GLU A 94 -3.05 0.60 -19.21
CA GLU A 94 -4.22 -0.27 -19.05
C GLU A 94 -5.08 0.17 -17.87
N LEU A 95 -4.44 0.53 -16.75
CA LEU A 95 -5.11 1.05 -15.57
C LEU A 95 -5.81 2.39 -15.88
N VAL A 96 -5.09 3.32 -16.52
CA VAL A 96 -5.65 4.61 -16.92
C VAL A 96 -6.82 4.44 -17.89
N ARG A 97 -6.68 3.57 -18.88
CA ARG A 97 -7.78 3.29 -19.84
C ARG A 97 -9.00 2.70 -19.15
N ALA A 98 -8.80 1.84 -18.16
CA ALA A 98 -9.87 1.26 -17.39
C ALA A 98 -10.59 2.30 -16.50
N ILE A 99 -9.86 3.30 -16.00
CA ILE A 99 -10.40 4.39 -15.18
C ILE A 99 -11.06 5.47 -16.04
N ALA A 100 -10.39 5.89 -17.10
CA ALA A 100 -10.84 6.99 -17.95
C ALA A 100 -11.99 6.62 -18.91
N GLY A 101 -12.24 5.30 -19.07
CA GLY A 101 -13.32 4.77 -19.93
C GLY A 101 -12.90 4.59 -21.39
N PRO A 102 -13.76 3.91 -22.19
CA PRO A 102 -13.42 3.46 -23.54
C PRO A 102 -13.47 4.58 -24.59
N THR A 103 -13.94 5.76 -24.26
CA THR A 103 -14.21 6.85 -25.22
C THR A 103 -13.00 7.74 -25.50
N LEU A 104 -11.95 7.67 -24.68
CA LEU A 104 -10.75 8.50 -24.85
C LEU A 104 -9.82 7.95 -25.93
N SER A 105 -9.21 8.86 -26.70
CA SER A 105 -8.15 8.51 -27.65
C SER A 105 -6.87 8.10 -26.92
N LEU A 106 -5.95 7.42 -27.62
CA LEU A 106 -4.64 7.07 -27.04
C LEU A 106 -3.84 8.30 -26.60
N ASP A 107 -3.90 9.39 -27.38
CA ASP A 107 -3.19 10.63 -27.11
C ASP A 107 -3.75 11.32 -25.85
N ASP A 108 -5.07 11.29 -25.66
CA ASP A 108 -5.72 11.80 -24.44
C ASP A 108 -5.33 10.95 -23.23
N ILE A 109 -5.29 9.62 -23.36
CA ILE A 109 -4.91 8.70 -22.28
C ILE A 109 -3.47 8.97 -21.83
N VAL A 110 -2.53 9.13 -22.77
CA VAL A 110 -1.13 9.45 -22.47
C VAL A 110 -1.02 10.81 -21.76
N THR A 111 -1.83 11.78 -22.20
CA THR A 111 -1.83 13.13 -21.59
C THR A 111 -2.36 13.12 -20.14
N LEU A 112 -3.34 12.27 -19.83
CA LEU A 112 -3.99 12.16 -18.53
C LEU A 112 -3.35 11.11 -17.62
N GLU A 113 -2.34 10.38 -18.10
CA GLU A 113 -1.77 9.23 -17.40
C GLU A 113 -1.34 9.57 -15.97
N ASP A 114 -0.50 10.58 -15.82
CA ASP A 114 0.06 10.93 -14.50
C ASP A 114 -1.02 11.42 -13.52
N GLU A 115 -2.02 12.15 -14.00
CA GLU A 115 -3.14 12.62 -13.19
C GLU A 115 -4.02 11.44 -12.73
N ALA A 116 -4.38 10.54 -13.62
CA ALA A 116 -5.18 9.36 -13.30
C ALA A 116 -4.44 8.40 -12.36
N LEU A 117 -3.14 8.21 -12.56
CA LEU A 117 -2.30 7.42 -11.66
C LEU A 117 -2.19 8.06 -10.27
N ALA A 118 -1.96 9.37 -10.21
CA ALA A 118 -1.87 10.12 -8.96
C ALA A 118 -3.17 10.00 -8.16
N GLU A 119 -4.33 10.17 -8.80
CA GLU A 119 -5.63 10.05 -8.13
C GLU A 119 -5.90 8.62 -7.65
N THR A 120 -5.60 7.60 -8.48
CA THR A 120 -5.72 6.20 -8.08
C THR A 120 -4.87 5.88 -6.87
N GLY A 121 -3.60 6.28 -6.89
CA GLY A 121 -2.68 6.08 -5.78
C GLY A 121 -3.12 6.82 -4.53
N ASN A 122 -3.59 8.05 -4.68
CA ASN A 122 -4.15 8.85 -3.60
C ASN A 122 -5.30 8.11 -2.89
N ILE A 123 -6.25 7.56 -3.62
CA ILE A 123 -7.38 6.81 -3.07
C ILE A 123 -6.90 5.56 -2.32
N ILE A 124 -6.02 4.77 -2.92
CA ILE A 124 -5.55 3.50 -2.34
C ILE A 124 -4.71 3.76 -1.08
N LEU A 125 -3.70 4.63 -1.18
CA LEU A 125 -2.78 4.90 -0.08
C LEU A 125 -3.48 5.62 1.08
N ASN A 126 -4.35 6.60 0.79
CA ASN A 126 -5.12 7.27 1.83
C ASN A 126 -6.11 6.32 2.52
N SER A 127 -6.72 5.39 1.80
CA SER A 127 -7.61 4.39 2.42
C SER A 127 -6.88 3.52 3.43
N TRP A 128 -5.64 3.11 3.10
CA TRP A 128 -4.81 2.33 4.00
C TRP A 128 -4.38 3.15 5.22
N VAL A 129 -3.80 4.33 5.00
CA VAL A 129 -3.33 5.22 6.08
C VAL A 129 -4.49 5.68 6.98
N ALA A 130 -5.66 6.00 6.41
CA ALA A 130 -6.84 6.37 7.19
C ALA A 130 -7.36 5.19 8.03
N THR A 131 -7.27 3.96 7.54
CA THR A 131 -7.66 2.78 8.33
C THR A 131 -6.75 2.62 9.54
N ILE A 132 -5.45 2.75 9.36
CA ILE A 132 -4.48 2.74 10.49
C ILE A 132 -4.70 3.92 11.43
N ALA A 133 -4.89 5.14 10.91
CA ALA A 133 -5.18 6.32 11.72
C ALA A 133 -6.42 6.15 12.61
N ASN A 134 -7.48 5.52 12.08
CA ASN A 134 -8.68 5.22 12.84
C ASN A 134 -8.43 4.20 13.95
N LEU A 135 -7.61 3.18 13.70
CA LEU A 135 -7.20 2.21 14.73
C LEU A 135 -6.38 2.87 15.83
N LEU A 136 -5.44 3.75 15.45
CA LEU A 136 -4.64 4.54 16.39
C LEU A 136 -5.48 5.54 17.18
N LYS A 137 -6.70 5.88 16.74
CA LYS A 137 -7.49 7.02 17.23
C LYS A 137 -6.69 8.33 17.21
N ARG A 138 -5.81 8.47 16.22
CA ARG A 138 -4.88 9.59 16.01
C ARG A 138 -4.82 9.96 14.54
N GLY A 139 -4.75 11.27 14.27
CA GLY A 139 -4.64 11.77 12.90
C GLY A 139 -3.27 11.48 12.29
N LEU A 140 -3.28 11.00 11.06
CA LEU A 140 -2.13 10.99 10.16
C LEU A 140 -2.42 11.93 9.00
N ARG A 141 -1.38 12.59 8.49
CA ARG A 141 -1.47 13.51 7.35
C ARG A 141 -0.72 12.91 6.19
N MET A 142 -1.29 13.01 5.00
CA MET A 142 -0.65 12.60 3.75
C MET A 142 -0.23 13.83 2.94
N SER A 143 0.90 13.73 2.25
CA SER A 143 1.29 14.71 1.23
C SER A 143 0.44 14.55 -0.04
N LEU A 144 0.60 15.47 -0.98
CA LEU A 144 0.07 15.27 -2.34
C LEU A 144 0.77 14.08 -3.01
N PRO A 145 0.07 13.34 -3.88
CA PRO A 145 0.65 12.24 -4.63
C PRO A 145 1.64 12.76 -5.69
N VAL A 146 2.71 12.01 -5.90
CA VAL A 146 3.70 12.26 -6.95
C VAL A 146 3.94 10.97 -7.71
N VAL A 147 3.80 11.01 -9.04
CA VAL A 147 4.13 9.88 -9.90
C VAL A 147 5.63 9.86 -10.13
N VAL A 148 6.25 8.71 -9.89
CA VAL A 148 7.68 8.47 -10.12
C VAL A 148 7.86 7.20 -10.94
N ARG A 149 8.87 7.19 -11.82
CA ARG A 149 9.20 6.05 -12.68
C ARG A 149 10.64 5.62 -12.45
N GLY A 150 10.91 4.34 -12.57
CA GLY A 150 12.26 3.80 -12.41
C GLY A 150 12.28 2.32 -12.09
N HIS A 151 13.38 1.89 -11.49
CA HIS A 151 13.57 0.53 -10.99
C HIS A 151 13.45 0.52 -9.47
N GLY A 152 13.20 -0.65 -8.89
CA GLY A 152 12.96 -0.81 -7.46
C GLY A 152 14.04 -0.19 -6.59
N ARG A 153 15.32 -0.36 -6.97
CA ARG A 153 16.44 0.26 -6.25
C ARG A 153 16.29 1.79 -6.15
N ASN A 154 15.84 2.45 -7.20
CA ASN A 154 15.66 3.91 -7.20
C ASN A 154 14.38 4.32 -6.46
N LEU A 155 13.33 3.50 -6.54
CA LEU A 155 12.05 3.79 -5.87
C LEU A 155 12.17 3.70 -4.35
N PHE A 156 13.00 2.76 -3.84
CA PHE A 156 13.21 2.56 -2.41
C PHE A 156 14.41 3.32 -1.83
N ALA A 157 15.27 3.91 -2.67
CA ALA A 157 16.42 4.65 -2.18
C ALA A 157 15.98 5.88 -1.35
N GLU A 158 16.24 5.85 -0.06
CA GLU A 158 16.10 6.97 0.85
C GLU A 158 17.46 7.36 1.40
N GLN A 159 18.04 8.45 0.88
CA GLN A 159 19.33 8.96 1.35
C GLN A 159 19.27 9.43 2.82
N ASP A 160 18.10 9.93 3.23
CA ASP A 160 17.90 10.50 4.56
C ASP A 160 17.47 9.46 5.62
N ARG A 161 17.16 8.22 5.22
CA ARG A 161 16.65 7.15 6.10
C ARG A 161 17.19 5.76 5.72
N PRO A 162 18.49 5.55 5.78
CA PRO A 162 19.10 4.28 5.36
C PRO A 162 18.67 3.06 6.19
N GLU A 163 18.20 3.29 7.42
CA GLU A 163 17.75 2.23 8.33
C GLU A 163 16.22 2.01 8.29
N SER A 164 15.52 2.52 7.28
CA SER A 164 14.09 2.30 7.14
C SER A 164 13.79 0.85 6.76
N LEU A 165 12.80 0.28 7.43
CA LEU A 165 12.18 -0.97 7.05
C LEU A 165 10.96 -0.71 6.18
N ILE A 166 10.58 -1.70 5.41
CA ILE A 166 9.42 -1.63 4.52
C ILE A 166 8.37 -2.62 4.98
N LEU A 167 7.21 -2.11 5.39
CA LEU A 167 6.01 -2.93 5.41
C LEU A 167 5.54 -3.10 3.96
N PHE A 168 5.66 -4.30 3.45
CA PHE A 168 5.47 -4.64 2.05
C PHE A 168 4.21 -5.48 1.87
N LEU A 169 3.24 -4.93 1.14
CA LEU A 169 1.97 -5.59 0.85
C LEU A 169 1.93 -5.95 -0.64
N HIS A 170 1.77 -7.23 -0.92
CA HIS A 170 1.39 -7.65 -2.26
C HIS A 170 -0.06 -7.26 -2.50
N ILE A 171 -0.36 -6.59 -3.59
CA ILE A 171 -1.74 -6.26 -3.95
C ILE A 171 -2.14 -6.90 -5.27
N ARG A 172 -3.40 -7.27 -5.34
CA ARG A 172 -4.07 -7.67 -6.57
C ARG A 172 -5.17 -6.66 -6.84
N PHE A 173 -5.07 -6.03 -7.98
CA PHE A 173 -6.04 -5.07 -8.48
C PHE A 173 -6.73 -5.70 -9.68
N GLU A 174 -8.04 -5.78 -9.68
CA GLU A 174 -8.83 -6.29 -10.79
C GLU A 174 -9.87 -5.25 -11.19
N ILE A 175 -9.90 -4.89 -12.49
CA ILE A 175 -10.84 -3.95 -13.08
C ILE A 175 -11.23 -4.45 -14.47
N SER A 176 -12.53 -4.47 -14.78
CA SER A 176 -13.02 -4.90 -16.09
C SER A 176 -12.50 -6.28 -16.53
N ASN A 177 -12.39 -7.24 -15.61
CA ASN A 177 -11.81 -8.58 -15.81
C ASN A 177 -10.32 -8.59 -16.18
N LYS A 178 -9.61 -7.50 -15.96
CA LYS A 178 -8.14 -7.44 -16.07
C LYS A 178 -7.50 -7.45 -14.69
N GLU A 179 -6.59 -8.38 -14.47
CA GLU A 179 -5.80 -8.48 -13.24
C GLU A 179 -4.49 -7.71 -13.41
N ILE A 180 -4.28 -6.72 -12.57
CA ILE A 180 -3.03 -5.99 -12.43
C ILE A 180 -2.44 -6.34 -11.06
N ARG A 181 -1.21 -6.84 -11.04
CA ARG A 181 -0.47 -7.11 -9.81
C ARG A 181 0.45 -5.96 -9.50
N GLY A 182 0.47 -5.57 -8.24
CA GLY A 182 1.31 -4.50 -7.76
C GLY A 182 1.65 -4.67 -6.28
N TYR A 183 2.21 -3.62 -5.73
CA TYR A 183 2.66 -3.60 -4.35
C TYR A 183 2.29 -2.29 -3.70
N VAL A 184 1.91 -2.34 -2.42
CA VAL A 184 1.98 -1.19 -1.54
C VAL A 184 3.17 -1.37 -0.62
N ALA A 185 4.05 -0.40 -0.60
CA ALA A 185 5.22 -0.39 0.26
C ALA A 185 5.18 0.85 1.17
N LEU A 186 5.33 0.63 2.46
CA LEU A 186 5.40 1.69 3.45
C LEU A 186 6.79 1.66 4.08
N LEU A 187 7.61 2.63 3.68
CA LEU A 187 8.93 2.85 4.25
C LEU A 187 8.76 3.60 5.57
N MET A 188 9.15 2.98 6.66
CA MET A 188 8.98 3.51 8.02
C MET A 188 10.26 3.33 8.81
N ASP A 189 10.51 4.22 9.76
CA ASP A 189 11.53 4.00 10.77
C ASP A 189 11.11 2.89 11.76
N ILE A 190 12.08 2.30 12.43
CA ILE A 190 11.85 1.21 13.39
C ILE A 190 10.82 1.60 14.46
N PRO A 191 10.88 2.80 15.10
CA PRO A 191 9.87 3.21 16.05
C PRO A 191 8.44 3.23 15.48
N SER A 192 8.25 3.64 14.23
CA SER A 192 6.93 3.64 13.59
C SER A 192 6.41 2.23 13.35
N ILE A 193 7.29 1.28 13.00
CA ILE A 193 6.92 -0.14 12.87
C ILE A 193 6.57 -0.75 14.22
N ASP A 194 7.34 -0.46 15.26
CA ASP A 194 7.05 -0.94 16.62
C ASP A 194 5.70 -0.40 17.13
N HIS A 195 5.39 0.87 16.85
CA HIS A 195 4.07 1.44 17.13
C HIS A 195 2.95 0.71 16.38
N LEU A 196 3.16 0.39 15.12
CA LEU A 196 2.20 -0.37 14.32
C LEU A 196 1.97 -1.77 14.91
N ARG A 197 3.04 -2.48 15.31
CA ARG A 197 2.95 -3.80 15.94
C ARG A 197 2.16 -3.74 17.25
N ALA A 198 2.48 -2.79 18.12
CA ALA A 198 1.76 -2.59 19.38
C ALA A 198 0.27 -2.36 19.15
N LEU A 199 -0.08 -1.54 18.16
CA LEU A 199 -1.45 -1.24 17.78
C LEU A 199 -2.22 -2.48 17.32
N ILE A 200 -1.56 -3.31 16.51
CA ILE A 200 -2.15 -4.55 16.01
C ILE A 200 -2.41 -5.51 17.16
N ALA A 201 -1.48 -5.64 18.09
CA ALA A 201 -1.64 -6.45 19.29
C ALA A 201 -2.84 -5.98 20.13
N ASP A 202 -2.98 -4.67 20.33
CA ASP A 202 -4.14 -4.08 21.03
C ASP A 202 -5.46 -4.34 20.30
N TYR A 203 -5.49 -4.13 18.99
CA TYR A 203 -6.68 -4.38 18.18
C TYR A 203 -7.16 -5.82 18.28
N VAL A 204 -6.24 -6.76 18.16
CA VAL A 204 -6.57 -8.19 18.25
C VAL A 204 -7.03 -8.57 19.63
N SER A 205 -6.39 -8.07 20.69
CA SER A 205 -6.79 -8.35 22.08
C SER A 205 -8.21 -7.90 22.36
N HIS A 206 -8.63 -6.76 21.78
CA HIS A 206 -10.01 -6.26 21.89
C HIS A 206 -11.00 -7.12 21.11
N VAL A 207 -10.65 -7.57 19.91
CA VAL A 207 -11.54 -8.41 19.09
C VAL A 207 -11.71 -9.82 19.68
N THR A 208 -10.63 -10.42 20.19
CA THR A 208 -10.68 -11.73 20.81
C THR A 208 -11.29 -11.72 22.22
N GLY A 209 -11.05 -10.66 22.98
CA GLY A 209 -11.63 -10.48 24.34
C GLY A 209 -13.13 -10.24 24.35
N SER A 210 -13.67 -9.57 23.32
CA SER A 210 -15.13 -9.35 23.19
C SER A 210 -15.90 -10.61 22.80
N ASN A 211 -15.27 -11.59 22.15
CA ASN A 211 -15.90 -12.88 21.82
C ASN A 211 -16.02 -13.86 23.00
N SER A 212 -15.28 -13.63 24.09
CA SER A 212 -15.34 -14.51 25.27
C SER A 212 -16.43 -14.12 26.29
N SER A 213 -17.03 -12.92 26.16
CA SER A 213 -18.08 -12.45 27.06
C SER A 213 -19.51 -12.76 26.62
N ASP A 214 -19.71 -13.31 25.43
CA ASP A 214 -21.05 -13.56 24.86
C ASP A 214 -21.50 -15.04 24.89
N GLN A 215 -20.71 -15.93 25.53
CA GLN A 215 -21.06 -17.36 25.69
C GLN A 215 -21.44 -17.76 27.13
N GLY A 216 -21.83 -16.81 27.97
CA GLY A 216 -22.16 -17.03 29.38
C GLY A 216 -23.48 -16.37 29.80
N SER A 217 -24.60 -16.74 29.16
CA SER A 217 -25.94 -16.46 29.71
C SER A 217 -26.95 -17.47 29.17
#